data_5c6569ef3ac87dd27477064619220543
#
_entry.id   5c6569ef3ac87dd27477064619220543
#
_cell.length_a   1.000
_cell.length_b   1.000
_cell.length_c   1.000
_cell.angle_alpha   90.00
_cell.angle_beta   90.00
_cell.angle_gamma   90.00
#
_symmetry.space_group_name_H-M   'P 1'
#
loop_
_entity.id
_entity.type
_entity.pdbx_description
1 polymer ?
#
loop_
_entity_poly.entity_id
_entity_poly.type
_entity_poly.pdbx_seq_one_letter_code
_entity_poly.pdbx_strand_id
1 'polypeptide(L)'
;MELDDQSKYNAVRRLTNTESVLRNPHFPSKWKIYWLDDFFFKEYSADLSALLLKKMSEKEPLCFFHIGARRYEVDFTTMTQTRVSTGFQREIRCRPSYRSPELMQPHLKTGIQFDSAHPDSCAAGANFSIDPLQDFDSWYPPVWLQEKVEEYRLVDVPAGTLAYQSIKDLFHQSLSESQMDVISIQQVQNLLHWDKYQRQKTHMQKRHTEAQGPLERHLFHGTTKEASEGICINNFDPRMAGPNGQDYGFGSYFATKAFTSHSYTEAMNSDEPGYMFLAKVLVGSVCLGKHHYRRPPDSKGHVYDTCVDKMHSPEIFVVFDSCQCYPYYLIKYKNLPAEINLHG
;
A
#
# COMPACT_ATOMS: atom_id res chain seq x y z
N MET A 1 -16.71 0.21 -16.11
CA MET A 1 -16.71 1.65 -15.80
C MET A 1 -16.46 2.35 -17.10
N GLU A 2 -17.48 2.95 -17.67
CA GLU A 2 -17.36 3.74 -18.89
C GLU A 2 -17.02 5.17 -18.50
N LEU A 3 -15.93 5.67 -19.04
CA LEU A 3 -15.49 7.07 -18.92
C LEU A 3 -15.57 7.71 -20.31
N ASP A 4 -16.76 7.77 -20.85
CA ASP A 4 -16.97 8.31 -22.20
C ASP A 4 -17.02 9.84 -22.26
N ASP A 5 -17.19 10.49 -21.12
CA ASP A 5 -17.28 11.95 -21.08
C ASP A 5 -16.86 12.43 -19.68
N GLN A 6 -15.94 13.36 -19.60
CA GLN A 6 -15.50 13.96 -18.33
C GLN A 6 -16.64 14.65 -17.57
N SER A 7 -17.75 14.93 -18.21
CA SER A 7 -18.97 15.46 -17.58
C SER A 7 -19.91 14.37 -17.03
N LYS A 8 -19.67 13.11 -17.31
CA LYS A 8 -20.50 11.96 -16.91
C LYS A 8 -19.68 10.93 -16.18
N TYR A 9 -19.30 11.20 -14.95
CA TYR A 9 -18.73 10.11 -14.15
C TYR A 9 -19.84 9.27 -13.55
N ASN A 10 -19.74 7.98 -13.72
CA ASN A 10 -20.42 7.05 -12.86
C ASN A 10 -19.65 6.98 -11.55
N ALA A 11 -20.20 7.51 -10.49
CA ALA A 11 -19.62 7.40 -9.17
C ALA A 11 -19.56 5.92 -8.77
N VAL A 12 -18.37 5.35 -8.78
CA VAL A 12 -18.15 4.00 -8.27
C VAL A 12 -18.13 4.07 -6.75
N ARG A 13 -19.06 3.39 -6.12
CA ARG A 13 -19.10 3.24 -4.66
C ARG A 13 -18.76 1.82 -4.30
N ARG A 14 -17.90 1.67 -3.32
CA ARG A 14 -17.70 0.38 -2.70
C ARG A 14 -18.99 -0.04 -2.00
N LEU A 15 -19.53 -1.18 -2.38
CA LEU A 15 -20.62 -1.81 -1.65
C LEU A 15 -20.03 -2.54 -0.45
N THR A 16 -20.23 -1.98 0.73
CA THR A 16 -19.89 -2.62 2.01
C THR A 16 -21.16 -2.79 2.83
N ASN A 17 -21.22 -3.83 3.63
CA ASN A 17 -22.23 -3.98 4.66
C ASN A 17 -21.66 -3.49 6.01
N THR A 18 -22.51 -3.37 7.03
CA THR A 18 -22.11 -2.92 8.37
C THR A 18 -21.10 -3.88 9.04
N GLU A 19 -21.03 -5.13 8.58
CA GLU A 19 -20.09 -6.15 9.08
C GLU A 19 -18.73 -6.07 8.39
N SER A 20 -18.63 -5.38 7.26
CA SER A 20 -17.38 -5.30 6.49
C SER A 20 -16.28 -4.52 7.21
N VAL A 21 -16.63 -3.68 8.19
CA VAL A 21 -15.67 -2.98 9.06
C VAL A 21 -14.82 -3.98 9.87
N LEU A 22 -15.44 -5.08 10.32
CA LEU A 22 -14.75 -6.15 11.05
C LEU A 22 -13.78 -6.95 10.16
N ARG A 23 -14.01 -6.97 8.85
CA ARG A 23 -13.21 -7.73 7.88
C ARG A 23 -12.17 -6.88 7.15
N ASN A 24 -12.32 -5.58 7.17
CA ASN A 24 -11.39 -4.67 6.48
C ASN A 24 -11.28 -3.34 7.24
N PRO A 25 -10.44 -3.29 8.27
CA PRO A 25 -10.23 -2.11 9.10
C PRO A 25 -9.60 -0.95 8.33
N HIS A 26 -9.00 -1.19 7.15
CA HIS A 26 -8.35 -0.14 6.34
C HIS A 26 -9.32 0.93 5.81
N PHE A 27 -10.62 0.62 5.78
CA PHE A 27 -11.64 1.57 5.36
C PHE A 27 -12.75 1.67 6.41
N PRO A 28 -12.55 2.39 7.54
CA PRO A 28 -13.62 2.59 8.49
C PRO A 28 -14.72 3.33 7.77
N SER A 29 -15.83 2.68 7.63
CA SER A 29 -17.01 3.30 7.09
C SER A 29 -17.85 3.79 8.26
N LYS A 30 -17.87 5.11 8.45
CA LYS A 30 -18.96 5.69 9.24
C LYS A 30 -20.21 5.57 8.38
N TRP A 31 -21.19 4.86 8.88
CA TRP A 31 -22.48 4.69 8.20
C TRP A 31 -23.41 5.83 8.59
N LYS A 32 -24.26 6.20 7.64
CA LYS A 32 -25.33 7.17 7.83
C LYS A 32 -26.60 6.65 7.18
N ILE A 33 -27.73 7.02 7.76
CA ILE A 33 -29.05 6.71 7.19
C ILE A 33 -29.62 7.97 6.58
N TYR A 34 -30.20 7.81 5.42
CA TYR A 34 -30.81 8.86 4.61
C TYR A 34 -32.25 8.48 4.33
N TRP A 35 -33.12 9.47 4.19
CA TRP A 35 -34.48 9.31 3.77
C TRP A 35 -34.73 10.10 2.48
N LEU A 36 -35.60 9.59 1.60
CA LEU A 36 -35.94 10.22 0.33
C LEU A 36 -36.91 11.39 0.57
N ASP A 37 -36.49 12.60 0.23
CA ASP A 37 -37.33 13.80 0.25
C ASP A 37 -37.57 14.22 -1.21
N ASP A 38 -38.73 13.82 -1.72
CA ASP A 38 -39.16 13.98 -3.11
C ASP A 38 -38.13 13.43 -4.10
N PHE A 39 -37.07 14.17 -4.43
CA PHE A 39 -36.06 13.79 -5.41
C PHE A 39 -34.66 13.57 -4.82
N PHE A 40 -34.44 13.92 -3.55
CA PHE A 40 -33.10 13.87 -2.93
C PHE A 40 -33.10 13.11 -1.65
N PHE A 41 -32.04 12.35 -1.40
CA PHE A 41 -31.80 11.72 -0.12
C PHE A 41 -31.24 12.72 0.88
N LYS A 42 -31.98 12.96 1.95
CA LYS A 42 -31.56 13.80 3.08
C LYS A 42 -31.08 12.94 4.23
N GLU A 43 -30.04 13.39 4.88
CA GLU A 43 -29.47 12.73 6.06
C GLU A 43 -30.37 12.97 7.28
N TYR A 44 -30.56 11.92 8.11
CA TYR A 44 -31.14 12.09 9.44
C TYR A 44 -30.15 12.86 10.33
N SER A 45 -30.67 13.49 11.40
CA SER A 45 -29.81 14.07 12.44
C SER A 45 -28.83 13.03 12.98
N ALA A 46 -27.68 13.48 13.50
CA ALA A 46 -26.64 12.59 13.99
C ALA A 46 -27.16 11.60 15.04
N ASP A 47 -27.98 12.08 16.00
CA ASP A 47 -28.53 11.26 17.07
C ASP A 47 -29.51 10.22 16.54
N LEU A 48 -30.39 10.62 15.62
CA LEU A 48 -31.37 9.71 15.05
C LEU A 48 -30.69 8.68 14.12
N SER A 49 -29.69 9.11 13.36
CA SER A 49 -28.88 8.21 12.55
C SER A 49 -28.17 7.17 13.42
N ALA A 50 -27.59 7.59 14.55
CA ALA A 50 -26.95 6.68 15.50
C ALA A 50 -27.95 5.67 16.12
N LEU A 51 -29.15 6.13 16.50
CA LEU A 51 -30.21 5.25 17.00
C LEU A 51 -30.62 4.21 15.96
N LEU A 52 -30.88 4.65 14.72
CA LEU A 52 -31.33 3.75 13.65
C LEU A 52 -30.24 2.74 13.28
N LEU A 53 -28.97 3.17 13.21
CA LEU A 53 -27.84 2.27 12.96
C LEU A 53 -27.67 1.25 14.08
N LYS A 54 -27.82 1.65 15.33
CA LYS A 54 -27.77 0.74 16.47
C LYS A 54 -28.86 -0.32 16.36
N LYS A 55 -30.13 0.08 16.13
CA LYS A 55 -31.26 -0.84 15.98
C LYS A 55 -31.07 -1.80 14.80
N MET A 56 -30.55 -1.30 13.68
CA MET A 56 -30.22 -2.12 12.52
C MET A 56 -29.11 -3.13 12.84
N SER A 57 -28.10 -2.76 13.63
CA SER A 57 -27.01 -3.67 14.05
C SER A 57 -27.50 -4.73 15.05
N GLU A 58 -28.50 -4.41 15.87
CA GLU A 58 -29.19 -5.33 16.77
C GLU A 58 -30.15 -6.27 16.03
N LYS A 59 -30.26 -6.13 14.70
CA LYS A 59 -31.18 -6.89 13.82
C LYS A 59 -32.66 -6.76 14.20
N GLU A 60 -33.02 -5.64 14.81
CA GLU A 60 -34.42 -5.33 15.04
C GLU A 60 -35.10 -4.97 13.72
N PRO A 61 -36.25 -5.58 13.37
CA PRO A 61 -36.89 -5.32 12.08
C PRO A 61 -37.54 -3.92 12.02
N LEU A 62 -37.95 -3.37 13.16
CA LEU A 62 -38.71 -2.12 13.27
C LEU A 62 -38.09 -1.18 14.29
N CYS A 63 -38.14 0.12 13.99
CA CYS A 63 -37.74 1.17 14.91
C CYS A 63 -38.77 2.31 14.89
N PHE A 64 -39.23 2.74 16.09
CA PHE A 64 -40.13 3.86 16.21
C PHE A 64 -39.42 5.08 16.82
N PHE A 65 -39.69 6.25 16.25
CA PHE A 65 -39.14 7.51 16.77
C PHE A 65 -40.10 8.69 16.53
N HIS A 66 -39.77 9.83 17.10
CA HIS A 66 -40.52 11.06 16.94
C HIS A 66 -39.65 12.17 16.34
N ILE A 67 -40.24 12.96 15.45
CA ILE A 67 -39.68 14.24 15.00
C ILE A 67 -40.74 15.31 15.35
N GLY A 68 -40.47 16.08 16.40
CA GLY A 68 -41.48 16.96 16.99
C GLY A 68 -42.68 16.14 17.49
N ALA A 69 -43.89 16.57 17.15
CA ALA A 69 -45.11 15.88 17.51
C ALA A 69 -45.49 14.68 16.59
N ARG A 70 -44.67 14.35 15.64
CA ARG A 70 -44.98 13.33 14.62
C ARG A 70 -44.25 12.04 14.91
N ARG A 71 -45.02 10.93 14.93
CA ARG A 71 -44.47 9.58 15.10
C ARG A 71 -44.17 8.93 13.76
N TYR A 72 -43.01 8.30 13.67
CA TYR A 72 -42.53 7.57 12.52
C TYR A 72 -42.14 6.14 12.90
N GLU A 73 -42.28 5.25 11.94
CA GLU A 73 -41.83 3.88 11.98
C GLU A 73 -40.80 3.67 10.85
N VAL A 74 -39.69 3.03 11.14
CA VAL A 74 -38.74 2.53 10.14
C VAL A 74 -38.78 1.03 10.13
N ASP A 75 -39.04 0.47 8.96
CA ASP A 75 -38.91 -0.95 8.70
C ASP A 75 -37.57 -1.19 7.94
N PHE A 76 -36.65 -1.87 8.64
CA PHE A 76 -35.34 -2.18 8.07
C PHE A 76 -35.38 -3.35 7.08
N THR A 77 -36.46 -4.13 7.06
CA THR A 77 -36.65 -5.23 6.11
C THR A 77 -36.98 -4.68 4.73
N THR A 78 -37.87 -3.71 4.68
CA THR A 78 -38.31 -3.04 3.44
C THR A 78 -37.52 -1.76 3.14
N MET A 79 -36.69 -1.32 4.08
CA MET A 79 -35.95 -0.05 4.01
C MET A 79 -36.90 1.15 3.76
N THR A 80 -37.97 1.21 4.53
CA THR A 80 -38.98 2.28 4.44
C THR A 80 -39.20 2.99 5.75
N GLN A 81 -39.44 4.30 5.67
CA GLN A 81 -39.94 5.11 6.77
C GLN A 81 -41.42 5.41 6.53
N THR A 82 -42.29 5.10 7.50
CA THR A 82 -43.72 5.38 7.45
C THR A 82 -44.10 6.41 8.51
N ARG A 83 -44.82 7.44 8.09
CA ARG A 83 -45.45 8.36 9.05
C ARG A 83 -46.71 7.70 9.60
N VAL A 84 -46.72 7.35 10.90
CA VAL A 84 -47.76 6.53 11.50
C VAL A 84 -49.17 7.16 11.36
N SER A 85 -49.29 8.50 11.45
CA SER A 85 -50.58 9.18 11.38
C SER A 85 -51.22 9.25 10.00
N THR A 86 -50.45 9.12 8.93
CA THR A 86 -50.93 9.30 7.55
C THR A 86 -50.70 8.10 6.67
N GLY A 87 -49.87 7.11 7.10
CA GLY A 87 -49.43 6.00 6.30
C GLY A 87 -48.47 6.38 5.17
N PHE A 88 -48.06 7.64 5.09
CA PHE A 88 -47.14 8.09 4.05
C PHE A 88 -45.77 7.45 4.20
N GLN A 89 -45.28 6.83 3.14
CA GLN A 89 -44.02 6.09 3.15
C GLN A 89 -42.94 6.80 2.32
N ARG A 90 -41.70 6.66 2.77
CA ARG A 90 -40.50 7.15 2.10
C ARG A 90 -39.42 6.06 2.11
N GLU A 91 -38.67 5.96 1.04
CA GLU A 91 -37.50 5.09 0.98
C GLU A 91 -36.42 5.62 1.93
N ILE A 92 -35.74 4.70 2.62
CA ILE A 92 -34.53 4.99 3.38
C ILE A 92 -33.36 4.23 2.80
N ARG A 93 -32.16 4.79 2.96
CA ARG A 93 -30.92 4.13 2.53
C ARG A 93 -29.86 4.26 3.61
N CYS A 94 -29.19 3.16 3.88
CA CYS A 94 -27.96 3.16 4.67
C CYS A 94 -26.79 3.24 3.71
N ARG A 95 -25.92 4.24 3.90
CA ARG A 95 -24.76 4.47 3.05
C ARG A 95 -23.55 4.84 3.89
N PRO A 96 -22.33 4.45 3.47
CA PRO A 96 -21.13 4.98 4.08
C PRO A 96 -21.08 6.50 3.88
N SER A 97 -20.65 7.21 4.93
CA SER A 97 -20.46 8.66 4.82
C SER A 97 -19.39 8.97 3.78
N TYR A 98 -19.67 9.97 2.95
CA TYR A 98 -18.65 10.49 2.04
C TYR A 98 -17.46 11.02 2.85
N ARG A 99 -16.27 10.69 2.42
CA ARG A 99 -15.03 11.27 2.92
C ARG A 99 -14.36 11.99 1.78
N SER A 100 -14.03 13.25 1.99
CA SER A 100 -13.26 13.98 0.99
C SER A 100 -11.85 13.42 0.88
N PRO A 101 -11.14 13.64 -0.24
CA PRO A 101 -9.74 13.26 -0.39
C PRO A 101 -8.87 13.77 0.75
N GLU A 102 -9.11 14.99 1.24
CA GLU A 102 -8.35 15.61 2.34
C GLU A 102 -8.53 14.84 3.66
N LEU A 103 -9.76 14.43 3.97
CA LEU A 103 -10.06 13.62 5.15
C LEU A 103 -9.47 12.21 5.07
N MET A 104 -9.29 11.70 3.83
CA MET A 104 -8.67 10.39 3.60
C MET A 104 -7.15 10.46 3.58
N GLN A 105 -6.56 11.63 3.37
CA GLN A 105 -5.11 11.79 3.20
C GLN A 105 -4.27 11.18 4.33
N PRO A 106 -4.60 11.36 5.63
CA PRO A 106 -3.87 10.71 6.71
C PRO A 106 -3.88 9.19 6.62
N HIS A 107 -4.98 8.60 6.15
CA HIS A 107 -5.12 7.16 5.98
C HIS A 107 -4.41 6.65 4.72
N LEU A 108 -4.33 7.50 3.69
CA LEU A 108 -3.65 7.19 2.43
C LEU A 108 -2.14 7.21 2.58
N LYS A 109 -1.62 8.07 3.47
CA LYS A 109 -0.18 8.25 3.67
C LYS A 109 0.53 6.97 4.10
N THR A 110 -0.13 6.14 4.89
CA THR A 110 0.50 4.96 5.50
C THR A 110 -0.09 3.64 5.05
N GLY A 111 -1.22 3.70 4.36
CA GLY A 111 -1.99 2.49 4.11
C GLY A 111 -2.63 1.89 5.38
N ILE A 112 -2.43 2.50 6.53
CA ILE A 112 -2.84 2.02 7.84
C ILE A 112 -3.89 2.96 8.40
N GLN A 113 -4.95 2.39 8.94
CA GLN A 113 -5.92 3.13 9.71
C GLN A 113 -5.49 3.23 11.16
N PHE A 114 -5.46 4.48 11.61
CA PHE A 114 -5.51 4.74 13.04
C PHE A 114 -6.96 5.00 13.41
N ASP A 115 -7.53 4.13 14.21
CA ASP A 115 -8.73 4.45 14.93
C ASP A 115 -8.32 5.30 16.14
N SER A 116 -8.38 6.61 15.98
CA SER A 116 -8.03 7.57 17.02
C SER A 116 -8.98 7.54 18.22
N ALA A 117 -10.01 6.70 18.19
CA ALA A 117 -11.02 6.62 19.22
C ALA A 117 -10.72 5.61 20.35
N HIS A 118 -9.78 4.68 20.15
CA HIS A 118 -9.41 3.69 21.16
C HIS A 118 -7.91 3.43 21.17
N PRO A 119 -7.16 3.96 22.17
CA PRO A 119 -5.75 3.62 22.34
C PRO A 119 -5.51 2.12 22.59
N ASP A 120 -6.53 1.37 23.03
CA ASP A 120 -6.45 -0.08 23.19
C ASP A 120 -6.73 -0.88 21.91
N SER A 121 -7.17 -0.24 20.84
CA SER A 121 -7.37 -0.90 19.54
C SER A 121 -6.04 -1.16 18.81
N CYS A 122 -4.92 -0.70 19.35
CA CYS A 122 -3.61 -1.18 18.92
C CYS A 122 -3.47 -2.69 19.01
N ALA A 123 -4.25 -3.34 19.87
CA ALA A 123 -4.37 -4.82 19.89
C ALA A 123 -5.22 -5.36 18.73
N ALA A 124 -6.10 -4.54 18.14
CA ALA A 124 -6.82 -4.87 16.91
C ALA A 124 -5.95 -4.69 15.65
N GLY A 125 -4.74 -4.18 15.79
CA GLY A 125 -3.65 -4.31 14.81
C GLY A 125 -3.30 -5.75 14.43
N ALA A 126 -3.91 -6.73 15.09
CA ALA A 126 -3.87 -8.15 14.72
C ALA A 126 -4.52 -8.47 13.35
N ASN A 127 -5.15 -7.51 12.68
CA ASN A 127 -5.69 -7.68 11.32
C ASN A 127 -4.79 -7.12 10.24
N PHE A 128 -3.69 -6.45 10.58
CA PHE A 128 -2.56 -6.35 9.69
C PHE A 128 -1.92 -7.72 9.64
N SER A 129 -1.74 -8.26 8.45
CA SER A 129 -0.81 -9.37 8.26
C SER A 129 0.48 -9.01 9.01
N ILE A 130 1.07 -9.99 9.65
CA ILE A 130 2.33 -9.87 10.37
C ILE A 130 3.45 -9.36 9.44
N ASP A 131 3.21 -9.44 8.13
CA ASP A 131 4.04 -8.85 7.09
C ASP A 131 3.28 -7.69 6.41
N PRO A 132 3.42 -6.45 6.92
CA PRO A 132 2.82 -5.27 6.30
C PRO A 132 3.32 -5.05 4.88
N LEU A 133 4.42 -5.70 4.47
CA LEU A 133 4.91 -5.69 3.11
C LEU A 133 4.03 -6.53 2.17
N GLN A 134 3.27 -7.48 2.68
CA GLN A 134 2.26 -8.23 1.91
C GLN A 134 0.92 -7.51 1.81
N ASP A 135 0.53 -6.79 2.86
CA ASP A 135 -0.79 -6.14 2.91
C ASP A 135 -0.92 -4.97 1.94
N PHE A 136 0.20 -4.38 1.54
CA PHE A 136 0.20 -3.30 0.55
C PHE A 136 -0.23 -3.74 -0.84
N ASP A 137 -0.29 -5.02 -1.14
CA ASP A 137 -0.87 -5.51 -2.40
C ASP A 137 -2.37 -5.25 -2.52
N SER A 138 -3.07 -5.12 -1.39
CA SER A 138 -4.48 -4.74 -1.36
C SER A 138 -4.69 -3.23 -1.54
N TRP A 139 -3.63 -2.42 -1.45
CA TRP A 139 -3.64 -0.99 -1.59
C TRP A 139 -3.38 -0.60 -3.03
N TYR A 140 -4.42 -0.68 -3.79
CA TYR A 140 -4.36 -0.27 -5.17
C TYR A 140 -4.35 1.28 -5.29
N PRO A 141 -3.65 1.80 -6.29
CA PRO A 141 -3.58 3.23 -6.64
C PRO A 141 -4.85 4.09 -6.55
N PRO A 142 -6.08 3.58 -6.65
CA PRO A 142 -7.26 4.42 -6.42
C PRO A 142 -7.30 5.12 -5.06
N VAL A 143 -6.53 4.63 -4.09
CA VAL A 143 -6.37 5.30 -2.79
C VAL A 143 -5.30 6.38 -2.81
N TRP A 144 -4.41 6.37 -3.80
CA TRP A 144 -3.42 7.41 -3.99
C TRP A 144 -4.09 8.65 -4.61
N LEU A 145 -3.84 9.80 -4.01
CA LEU A 145 -4.41 11.04 -4.54
C LEU A 145 -3.75 11.39 -5.86
N GLN A 146 -4.56 11.44 -6.91
CA GLN A 146 -4.19 12.04 -8.18
C GLN A 146 -4.37 13.56 -8.07
N GLU A 147 -3.47 14.25 -7.40
CA GLU A 147 -3.38 15.68 -7.58
C GLU A 147 -2.57 15.96 -8.84
N LYS A 148 -3.13 16.87 -9.64
CA LYS A 148 -2.59 17.26 -10.94
C LYS A 148 -1.12 17.62 -10.85
N VAL A 149 -0.32 17.07 -11.77
CA VAL A 149 1.00 17.55 -12.21
C VAL A 149 2.23 16.84 -11.65
N GLU A 150 2.22 16.17 -10.50
CA GLU A 150 3.43 15.47 -10.05
C GLU A 150 3.52 14.07 -10.63
N GLU A 151 4.66 13.73 -11.24
CA GLU A 151 4.92 12.40 -11.80
C GLU A 151 4.97 11.34 -10.71
N TYR A 152 5.38 11.71 -9.49
CA TYR A 152 5.42 10.84 -8.33
C TYR A 152 5.24 11.63 -7.02
N ARG A 153 4.97 10.93 -5.95
CA ARG A 153 4.93 11.45 -4.57
C ARG A 153 5.76 10.60 -3.64
N LEU A 154 6.43 11.26 -2.69
CA LEU A 154 7.00 10.63 -1.52
C LEU A 154 6.10 10.92 -0.32
N VAL A 155 5.60 9.88 0.31
CA VAL A 155 4.69 9.99 1.45
C VAL A 155 5.33 9.35 2.67
N ASP A 156 5.52 10.15 3.73
CA ASP A 156 6.15 9.67 4.96
C ASP A 156 5.36 8.53 5.59
N VAL A 157 6.05 7.47 5.96
CA VAL A 157 5.52 6.38 6.79
C VAL A 157 5.75 6.78 8.25
N PRO A 158 4.69 7.02 9.06
CA PRO A 158 4.87 7.46 10.43
C PRO A 158 5.56 6.41 11.30
N ALA A 159 6.52 6.84 12.12
CA ALA A 159 7.35 5.97 12.95
C ALA A 159 6.56 5.06 13.92
N GLY A 160 5.34 5.46 14.32
CA GLY A 160 4.47 4.66 15.19
C GLY A 160 3.67 3.57 14.48
N THR A 161 3.91 3.33 13.18
CA THR A 161 3.15 2.34 12.41
C THR A 161 3.85 0.99 12.36
N LEU A 162 3.07 -0.09 12.25
CA LEU A 162 3.61 -1.43 12.04
C LEU A 162 4.43 -1.51 10.75
N ALA A 163 4.01 -0.82 9.68
CA ALA A 163 4.77 -0.76 8.43
C ALA A 163 6.16 -0.15 8.64
N TYR A 164 6.24 0.98 9.35
CA TYR A 164 7.53 1.59 9.68
C TYR A 164 8.42 0.62 10.45
N GLN A 165 7.88 0.02 11.52
CA GLN A 165 8.63 -0.90 12.37
C GLN A 165 9.12 -2.12 11.60
N SER A 166 8.25 -2.75 10.80
CA SER A 166 8.64 -3.93 10.02
C SER A 166 9.69 -3.63 8.97
N ILE A 167 9.63 -2.47 8.31
CA ILE A 167 10.65 -2.06 7.35
C ILE A 167 11.97 -1.77 8.07
N LYS A 168 11.89 -1.09 9.21
CA LYS A 168 13.05 -0.81 10.07
C LYS A 168 13.69 -2.11 10.56
N ASP A 169 12.90 -3.05 11.06
CA ASP A 169 13.39 -4.36 11.53
C ASP A 169 14.06 -5.13 10.39
N LEU A 170 13.45 -5.16 9.20
CA LEU A 170 14.02 -5.81 8.03
C LEU A 170 15.37 -5.19 7.62
N PHE A 171 15.48 -3.87 7.65
CA PHE A 171 16.72 -3.14 7.39
C PHE A 171 17.80 -3.52 8.43
N HIS A 172 17.44 -3.53 9.71
CA HIS A 172 18.36 -3.81 10.81
C HIS A 172 18.70 -5.30 10.98
N GLN A 173 18.03 -6.21 10.28
CA GLN A 173 18.47 -7.62 10.24
C GLN A 173 19.91 -7.80 9.74
N SER A 174 20.41 -6.85 8.95
CA SER A 174 21.76 -6.94 8.38
C SER A 174 22.62 -5.68 8.57
N LEU A 175 22.04 -4.59 9.02
CA LEU A 175 22.71 -3.33 9.39
C LEU A 175 22.34 -2.99 10.81
N SER A 176 23.29 -3.09 11.75
CA SER A 176 23.02 -2.96 13.20
C SER A 176 22.43 -1.59 13.55
N GLU A 177 21.44 -1.57 14.44
CA GLU A 177 20.91 -0.33 15.03
C GLU A 177 21.96 0.47 15.82
N SER A 178 23.00 -0.19 16.32
CA SER A 178 24.10 0.49 16.99
C SER A 178 25.03 1.25 16.03
N GLN A 179 24.96 0.94 14.74
CA GLN A 179 25.81 1.54 13.71
C GLN A 179 25.05 2.44 12.75
N MET A 180 23.77 2.18 12.55
CA MET A 180 22.93 2.86 11.56
C MET A 180 21.63 3.36 12.18
N ASP A 181 21.28 4.60 11.89
CA ASP A 181 20.02 5.22 12.30
C ASP A 181 19.13 5.49 11.09
N VAL A 182 17.90 5.01 11.13
CA VAL A 182 16.90 5.26 10.09
C VAL A 182 16.28 6.64 10.33
N ILE A 183 16.57 7.58 9.45
CA ILE A 183 16.07 8.97 9.52
C ILE A 183 14.61 9.05 9.10
N SER A 184 14.26 8.43 7.98
CA SER A 184 12.89 8.42 7.46
C SER A 184 12.64 7.22 6.55
N ILE A 185 11.39 6.81 6.51
CA ILE A 185 10.88 5.84 5.54
C ILE A 185 9.74 6.52 4.79
N GLN A 186 9.81 6.54 3.46
CA GLN A 186 8.82 7.16 2.61
C GLN A 186 8.27 6.14 1.60
N GLN A 187 6.96 6.13 1.40
CA GLN A 187 6.33 5.36 0.33
C GLN A 187 6.40 6.14 -0.97
N VAL A 188 6.87 5.51 -2.02
CA VAL A 188 6.87 6.07 -3.37
C VAL A 188 5.52 5.78 -4.03
N GLN A 189 4.85 6.82 -4.49
CA GLN A 189 3.57 6.74 -5.19
C GLN A 189 3.75 7.27 -6.62
N ASN A 190 3.87 6.36 -7.57
CA ASN A 190 3.96 6.65 -9.00
C ASN A 190 2.96 5.74 -9.74
N LEU A 191 1.82 6.30 -10.14
CA LEU A 191 0.71 5.54 -10.74
C LEU A 191 1.10 4.84 -12.03
N LEU A 192 1.86 5.51 -12.90
CA LEU A 192 2.28 4.94 -14.17
C LEU A 192 3.13 3.69 -13.98
N HIS A 193 4.11 3.76 -13.07
CA HIS A 193 4.99 2.62 -12.81
C HIS A 193 4.30 1.52 -12.03
N TRP A 194 3.38 1.88 -11.12
CA TRP A 194 2.56 0.90 -10.42
C TRP A 194 1.66 0.11 -11.38
N ASP A 195 1.00 0.78 -12.30
CA ASP A 195 0.15 0.11 -13.31
C ASP A 195 0.96 -0.83 -14.21
N LYS A 196 2.15 -0.40 -14.66
CA LYS A 196 3.05 -1.27 -15.43
C LYS A 196 3.44 -2.50 -14.64
N TYR A 197 3.84 -2.30 -13.38
CA TYR A 197 4.21 -3.38 -12.47
C TYR A 197 3.06 -4.38 -12.25
N GLN A 198 1.84 -3.91 -11.98
CA GLN A 198 0.66 -4.77 -11.76
C GLN A 198 0.26 -5.55 -13.01
N ARG A 199 0.37 -4.95 -14.19
CA ARG A 199 0.15 -5.64 -15.46
C ARG A 199 1.18 -6.75 -15.68
N GLN A 200 2.44 -6.46 -15.41
CA GLN A 200 3.52 -7.44 -15.50
C GLN A 200 3.33 -8.57 -14.49
N LYS A 201 2.95 -8.26 -13.25
CA LYS A 201 2.62 -9.24 -12.21
C LYS A 201 1.51 -10.19 -12.69
N THR A 202 0.41 -9.64 -13.18
CA THR A 202 -0.71 -10.42 -13.71
C THR A 202 -0.29 -11.31 -14.89
N HIS A 203 0.60 -10.81 -15.76
CA HIS A 203 1.12 -11.59 -16.87
C HIS A 203 1.98 -12.76 -16.40
N MET A 204 2.90 -12.50 -15.46
CA MET A 204 3.81 -13.51 -14.93
C MET A 204 3.08 -14.57 -14.09
N GLN A 205 2.06 -14.18 -13.33
CA GLN A 205 1.22 -15.12 -12.55
C GLN A 205 0.59 -16.23 -13.40
N LYS A 206 0.25 -15.97 -14.67
CA LYS A 206 -0.36 -16.96 -15.56
C LYS A 206 0.55 -18.15 -15.89
N ARG A 207 1.86 -17.97 -15.79
CA ARG A 207 2.88 -18.98 -16.11
C ARG A 207 3.71 -19.42 -14.90
N HIS A 208 3.52 -18.72 -13.77
CA HIS A 208 4.24 -19.02 -12.54
C HIS A 208 3.61 -20.22 -11.83
N THR A 209 4.46 -21.09 -11.27
CA THR A 209 4.05 -22.26 -10.49
C THR A 209 4.67 -22.20 -9.09
N GLU A 210 3.99 -22.74 -8.09
CA GLU A 210 4.49 -22.77 -6.70
C GLU A 210 5.87 -23.44 -6.56
N ALA A 211 6.18 -24.40 -7.42
CA ALA A 211 7.49 -25.08 -7.45
C ALA A 211 8.67 -24.14 -7.76
N GLN A 212 8.40 -22.96 -8.35
CA GLN A 212 9.41 -21.95 -8.67
C GLN A 212 9.71 -21.01 -7.46
N GLY A 213 9.02 -21.20 -6.33
CA GLY A 213 9.10 -20.30 -5.18
C GLY A 213 8.22 -19.05 -5.34
N PRO A 214 8.39 -18.02 -4.50
CA PRO A 214 7.55 -16.83 -4.55
C PRO A 214 7.80 -16.03 -5.82
N LEU A 215 6.70 -15.64 -6.50
CA LEU A 215 6.76 -14.78 -7.69
C LEU A 215 7.33 -13.40 -7.38
N GLU A 216 6.96 -12.84 -6.25
CA GLU A 216 7.30 -11.49 -5.81
C GLU A 216 8.13 -11.53 -4.54
N ARG A 217 9.12 -10.62 -4.47
CA ARG A 217 9.94 -10.42 -3.28
C ARG A 217 10.10 -8.94 -2.98
N HIS A 218 10.33 -8.64 -1.70
CA HIS A 218 10.81 -7.33 -1.27
C HIS A 218 12.32 -7.40 -1.14
N LEU A 219 13.01 -6.58 -1.91
CA LEU A 219 14.47 -6.60 -2.03
C LEU A 219 15.04 -5.20 -1.89
N PHE A 220 16.26 -5.10 -1.38
CA PHE A 220 16.96 -3.84 -1.20
C PHE A 220 17.72 -3.41 -2.46
N HIS A 221 17.76 -2.10 -2.69
CA HIS A 221 18.57 -1.47 -3.71
C HIS A 221 19.19 -0.18 -3.16
N GLY A 222 20.52 -0.20 -2.95
CA GLY A 222 21.27 0.97 -2.49
C GLY A 222 21.62 1.88 -3.65
N THR A 223 21.58 3.20 -3.43
CA THR A 223 21.80 4.20 -4.47
C THR A 223 22.27 5.54 -3.89
N THR A 224 22.66 6.47 -4.75
CA THR A 224 22.95 7.86 -4.38
C THR A 224 21.66 8.68 -4.24
N LYS A 225 21.75 9.87 -3.65
CA LYS A 225 20.62 10.79 -3.54
C LYS A 225 20.04 11.12 -4.91
N GLU A 226 20.87 11.55 -5.84
CA GLU A 226 20.46 11.96 -7.20
C GLU A 226 19.83 10.81 -7.97
N ALA A 227 20.43 9.61 -7.88
CA ALA A 227 19.87 8.43 -8.53
C ALA A 227 18.53 8.01 -7.88
N SER A 228 18.35 8.24 -6.58
CA SER A 228 17.07 7.94 -5.91
C SER A 228 15.91 8.77 -6.46
N GLU A 229 16.14 10.06 -6.74
CA GLU A 229 15.15 10.93 -7.40
C GLU A 229 14.83 10.44 -8.81
N GLY A 230 15.87 10.07 -9.59
CA GLY A 230 15.71 9.49 -10.92
C GLY A 230 14.90 8.20 -10.92
N ILE A 231 15.10 7.32 -9.92
CA ILE A 231 14.36 6.07 -9.77
C ILE A 231 12.88 6.34 -9.41
N CYS A 232 12.59 7.33 -8.57
CA CYS A 232 11.21 7.70 -8.26
C CYS A 232 10.44 8.19 -9.49
N ILE A 233 11.10 8.90 -10.41
CA ILE A 233 10.53 9.42 -11.65
C ILE A 233 10.43 8.34 -12.72
N ASN A 234 11.54 7.63 -12.98
CA ASN A 234 11.71 6.79 -14.17
C ASN A 234 11.65 5.28 -13.89
N ASN A 235 11.51 4.89 -12.61
CA ASN A 235 11.68 3.52 -12.14
C ASN A 235 13.15 3.04 -12.27
N PHE A 236 13.41 1.78 -11.91
CA PHE A 236 14.71 1.14 -12.12
C PHE A 236 14.91 0.86 -13.60
N ASP A 237 15.82 1.57 -14.23
CA ASP A 237 16.18 1.38 -15.65
C ASP A 237 17.44 0.53 -15.75
N PRO A 238 17.35 -0.71 -16.28
CA PRO A 238 18.50 -1.58 -16.43
C PRO A 238 19.61 -1.00 -17.33
N ARG A 239 19.26 -0.04 -18.20
CA ARG A 239 20.22 0.63 -19.10
C ARG A 239 21.14 1.59 -18.36
N MET A 240 20.69 2.06 -17.18
CA MET A 240 21.45 2.93 -16.28
C MET A 240 22.41 2.15 -15.37
N ALA A 241 22.45 0.82 -15.48
CA ALA A 241 23.39 -0.01 -14.74
C ALA A 241 24.84 0.46 -15.02
N GLY A 242 25.50 0.96 -13.99
CA GLY A 242 26.88 1.44 -14.07
C GLY A 242 27.86 0.30 -14.37
N PRO A 243 29.14 0.64 -14.64
CA PRO A 243 30.17 -0.34 -14.92
C PRO A 243 30.50 -1.26 -13.73
N ASN A 244 30.09 -0.89 -12.53
CA ASN A 244 30.33 -1.64 -11.30
C ASN A 244 29.19 -2.62 -11.02
N GLY A 245 29.51 -3.89 -10.75
CA GLY A 245 28.54 -4.89 -10.33
C GLY A 245 27.76 -5.54 -11.47
N GLN A 246 28.46 -5.92 -12.54
CA GLN A 246 27.85 -6.61 -13.70
C GLN A 246 28.12 -8.11 -13.73
N ASP A 247 28.53 -8.70 -12.61
CA ASP A 247 28.96 -10.10 -12.54
C ASP A 247 27.88 -11.09 -12.98
N TYR A 248 26.61 -10.73 -12.75
CA TYR A 248 25.45 -11.58 -13.04
C TYR A 248 24.57 -11.07 -14.17
N GLY A 249 25.00 -10.02 -14.88
CA GLY A 249 24.33 -9.46 -16.07
C GLY A 249 24.10 -7.95 -16.02
N PHE A 250 23.74 -7.36 -17.17
CA PHE A 250 23.50 -5.93 -17.34
C PHE A 250 22.04 -5.60 -17.00
N GLY A 251 21.69 -5.64 -15.72
CA GLY A 251 20.35 -5.35 -15.22
C GLY A 251 20.36 -4.51 -13.96
N SER A 252 19.18 -4.28 -13.40
CA SER A 252 19.03 -3.66 -12.08
C SER A 252 19.25 -4.70 -11.00
N TYR A 253 20.12 -4.39 -10.04
CA TYR A 253 20.54 -5.29 -8.97
C TYR A 253 19.78 -5.06 -7.69
N PHE A 254 19.30 -6.13 -7.09
CA PHE A 254 18.60 -6.13 -5.83
C PHE A 254 19.18 -7.17 -4.89
N ALA A 255 19.16 -6.89 -3.59
CA ALA A 255 19.69 -7.80 -2.58
C ALA A 255 18.63 -8.16 -1.52
N THR A 256 18.76 -9.34 -0.95
CA THR A 256 17.92 -9.76 0.18
C THR A 256 18.31 -9.07 1.49
N LYS A 257 19.55 -8.58 1.59
CA LYS A 257 20.11 -7.94 2.78
C LYS A 257 20.43 -6.48 2.51
N ALA A 258 20.02 -5.60 3.41
CA ALA A 258 20.37 -4.18 3.35
C ALA A 258 21.88 -3.94 3.35
N PHE A 259 22.66 -4.75 4.09
CA PHE A 259 24.11 -4.67 4.14
C PHE A 259 24.76 -4.79 2.73
N THR A 260 24.29 -5.72 1.91
CA THR A 260 24.81 -5.88 0.54
C THR A 260 24.54 -4.63 -0.31
N SER A 261 23.38 -4.02 -0.16
CA SER A 261 23.01 -2.81 -0.89
C SER A 261 23.67 -1.53 -0.34
N HIS A 262 24.09 -1.55 0.93
CA HIS A 262 24.75 -0.42 1.58
C HIS A 262 26.04 0.02 0.88
N SER A 263 26.79 -0.92 0.30
CA SER A 263 28.04 -0.62 -0.43
C SER A 263 27.85 0.27 -1.67
N TYR A 264 26.63 0.44 -2.12
CA TYR A 264 26.26 1.30 -3.27
C TYR A 264 25.67 2.64 -2.86
N THR A 265 25.72 3.00 -1.59
CA THR A 265 25.21 4.27 -1.08
C THR A 265 26.35 5.20 -0.64
N GLU A 266 26.08 6.48 -0.55
CA GLU A 266 27.03 7.49 -0.09
C GLU A 266 27.42 7.31 1.37
N ALA A 267 26.53 6.75 2.19
CA ALA A 267 26.79 6.46 3.61
C ALA A 267 27.92 5.44 3.83
N MET A 268 28.32 4.69 2.81
CA MET A 268 29.42 3.73 2.92
C MET A 268 30.77 4.41 3.23
N ASN A 269 31.01 5.58 2.65
CA ASN A 269 32.33 6.25 2.69
C ASN A 269 32.27 7.70 3.24
N SER A 270 31.14 8.15 3.72
CA SER A 270 30.94 9.52 4.19
C SER A 270 29.95 9.62 5.34
N ASP A 271 29.89 10.79 5.98
CA ASP A 271 28.87 11.15 6.97
C ASP A 271 27.54 11.55 6.29
N GLU A 272 27.48 11.50 4.97
CA GLU A 272 26.28 11.82 4.21
C GLU A 272 25.21 10.72 4.37
N PRO A 273 23.94 11.09 4.35
CA PRO A 273 22.86 10.11 4.44
C PRO A 273 22.88 9.12 3.28
N GLY A 274 22.70 7.84 3.58
CA GLY A 274 22.46 6.80 2.59
C GLY A 274 20.99 6.76 2.15
N TYR A 275 20.79 6.36 0.90
CA TYR A 275 19.49 6.18 0.27
C TYR A 275 19.35 4.75 -0.21
N MET A 276 18.29 4.08 0.22
CA MET A 276 18.07 2.67 -0.10
C MET A 276 16.59 2.42 -0.36
N PHE A 277 16.28 1.79 -1.47
CA PHE A 277 14.93 1.34 -1.74
C PHE A 277 14.68 -0.05 -1.13
N LEU A 278 13.50 -0.24 -0.56
CA LEU A 278 12.88 -1.55 -0.41
C LEU A 278 11.88 -1.69 -1.56
N ALA A 279 12.30 -2.39 -2.59
CA ALA A 279 11.57 -2.52 -3.84
C ALA A 279 10.69 -3.78 -3.85
N LYS A 280 9.55 -3.71 -4.53
CA LYS A 280 8.82 -4.91 -4.96
C LYS A 280 9.43 -5.41 -6.26
N VAL A 281 9.78 -6.68 -6.31
CA VAL A 281 10.47 -7.30 -7.45
C VAL A 281 9.78 -8.60 -7.84
N LEU A 282 9.34 -8.69 -9.09
CA LEU A 282 8.80 -9.91 -9.68
C LEU A 282 9.97 -10.80 -10.13
N VAL A 283 10.39 -11.67 -9.25
CA VAL A 283 11.55 -12.53 -9.50
C VAL A 283 11.24 -13.70 -10.42
N GLY A 284 10.03 -14.24 -10.36
CA GLY A 284 9.57 -15.32 -11.23
C GLY A 284 10.53 -16.52 -11.26
N SER A 285 10.76 -17.05 -12.46
CA SER A 285 11.70 -18.14 -12.70
C SER A 285 13.13 -17.62 -12.76
N VAL A 286 14.01 -18.20 -11.94
CA VAL A 286 15.40 -17.72 -11.82
C VAL A 286 16.41 -18.63 -12.49
N CYS A 287 17.51 -18.04 -12.99
CA CYS A 287 18.67 -18.78 -13.48
C CYS A 287 19.97 -18.14 -12.97
N LEU A 288 21.07 -18.88 -13.01
CA LEU A 288 22.37 -18.34 -12.66
C LEU A 288 22.80 -17.23 -13.63
N GLY A 289 23.17 -16.06 -13.09
CA GLY A 289 23.61 -14.92 -13.88
C GLY A 289 25.02 -15.10 -14.47
N LYS A 290 25.33 -14.36 -15.54
CA LYS A 290 26.65 -14.23 -16.12
C LYS A 290 26.89 -12.80 -16.59
N HIS A 291 28.12 -12.33 -16.50
CA HIS A 291 28.50 -10.94 -16.75
C HIS A 291 28.08 -10.41 -18.15
N HIS A 292 27.98 -11.27 -19.17
CA HIS A 292 27.61 -10.86 -20.53
C HIS A 292 26.08 -10.88 -20.79
N TYR A 293 25.26 -11.32 -19.84
CA TYR A 293 23.82 -11.39 -20.05
C TYR A 293 23.20 -9.99 -20.10
N ARG A 294 22.40 -9.74 -21.13
CA ARG A 294 21.56 -8.53 -21.29
C ARG A 294 20.08 -8.85 -21.16
N ARG A 295 19.77 -10.11 -20.98
CA ARG A 295 18.48 -10.69 -20.61
C ARG A 295 18.73 -12.10 -20.07
N PRO A 296 17.82 -12.68 -19.32
CA PRO A 296 17.91 -14.09 -18.95
C PRO A 296 17.98 -14.96 -20.20
N PRO A 297 18.76 -16.06 -20.18
CA PRO A 297 18.87 -16.94 -21.33
C PRO A 297 17.57 -17.72 -21.56
N ASP A 298 17.24 -17.95 -22.82
CA ASP A 298 16.20 -18.92 -23.20
C ASP A 298 16.81 -20.33 -23.22
N SER A 299 16.23 -21.28 -22.51
CA SER A 299 16.71 -22.66 -22.47
C SER A 299 15.59 -23.63 -22.79
N LYS A 300 15.66 -24.29 -23.94
CA LYS A 300 14.80 -25.43 -24.35
C LYS A 300 13.30 -25.23 -24.03
N GLY A 301 12.76 -24.05 -24.35
CA GLY A 301 11.37 -23.71 -24.11
C GLY A 301 11.03 -23.26 -22.67
N HIS A 302 12.04 -23.12 -21.81
CA HIS A 302 11.90 -22.54 -20.49
C HIS A 302 12.33 -21.06 -20.50
N VAL A 303 11.42 -20.20 -20.10
CA VAL A 303 11.64 -18.74 -20.01
C VAL A 303 12.02 -18.40 -18.57
N TYR A 304 13.21 -17.85 -18.39
CA TYR A 304 13.63 -17.30 -17.11
C TYR A 304 13.30 -15.81 -17.05
N ASP A 305 13.00 -15.33 -15.86
CA ASP A 305 12.60 -13.94 -15.61
C ASP A 305 13.72 -13.10 -15.00
N THR A 306 14.59 -13.74 -14.20
CA THR A 306 15.57 -13.04 -13.37
C THR A 306 16.86 -13.88 -13.29
N CYS A 307 17.99 -13.20 -13.25
CA CYS A 307 19.27 -13.83 -12.94
C CYS A 307 19.62 -13.69 -11.46
N VAL A 308 20.34 -14.67 -10.92
CA VAL A 308 20.77 -14.70 -9.52
C VAL A 308 22.24 -15.03 -9.38
N ASP A 309 22.84 -14.71 -8.23
CA ASP A 309 24.21 -15.02 -7.86
C ASP A 309 24.42 -16.52 -7.64
N LYS A 310 23.44 -17.21 -7.06
CA LYS A 310 23.47 -18.64 -6.76
C LYS A 310 22.07 -19.23 -6.78
N MET A 311 21.93 -20.49 -7.18
CA MET A 311 20.62 -21.13 -7.30
C MET A 311 19.99 -21.49 -5.94
N HIS A 312 20.81 -21.83 -4.95
CA HIS A 312 20.34 -22.13 -3.61
C HIS A 312 20.48 -20.90 -2.71
N SER A 313 19.34 -20.44 -2.16
CA SER A 313 19.27 -19.27 -1.27
C SER A 313 19.94 -18.03 -1.91
N PRO A 314 19.46 -17.57 -3.07
CA PRO A 314 20.05 -16.41 -3.75
C PRO A 314 19.98 -15.16 -2.86
N GLU A 315 21.06 -14.39 -2.87
CA GLU A 315 21.15 -13.12 -2.15
C GLU A 315 21.08 -11.92 -3.10
N ILE A 316 21.47 -12.09 -4.37
CA ILE A 316 21.43 -11.05 -5.41
C ILE A 316 20.47 -11.49 -6.52
N PHE A 317 19.64 -10.55 -6.96
CA PHE A 317 18.70 -10.71 -8.04
C PHE A 317 18.95 -9.61 -9.07
N VAL A 318 19.05 -9.99 -10.33
CA VAL A 318 19.31 -9.07 -11.45
C VAL A 318 18.11 -9.10 -12.39
N VAL A 319 17.45 -7.98 -12.55
CA VAL A 319 16.23 -7.80 -13.34
C VAL A 319 16.54 -6.97 -14.57
N PHE A 320 16.01 -7.36 -15.72
CA PHE A 320 16.32 -6.77 -17.02
C PHE A 320 15.15 -5.98 -17.62
N ASP A 321 13.99 -6.03 -16.98
CA ASP A 321 12.79 -5.29 -17.39
C ASP A 321 12.30 -4.42 -16.22
N SER A 322 12.23 -3.12 -16.43
CA SER A 322 11.77 -2.17 -15.43
C SER A 322 10.34 -2.43 -14.96
N CYS A 323 9.49 -3.09 -15.77
CA CYS A 323 8.13 -3.43 -15.37
C CYS A 323 8.07 -4.55 -14.30
N GLN A 324 9.18 -5.29 -14.10
CA GLN A 324 9.30 -6.30 -13.03
C GLN A 324 9.64 -5.69 -11.67
N CYS A 325 9.91 -4.39 -11.58
CA CYS A 325 10.32 -3.72 -10.35
C CYS A 325 9.43 -2.52 -10.06
N TYR A 326 9.27 -2.25 -8.76
CA TYR A 326 8.63 -1.02 -8.29
C TYR A 326 9.36 -0.48 -7.06
N PRO A 327 9.79 0.81 -7.04
CA PRO A 327 10.49 1.43 -5.92
C PRO A 327 9.49 1.75 -4.80
N TYR A 328 9.19 0.77 -3.95
CA TYR A 328 8.02 0.82 -3.09
C TYR A 328 8.22 1.72 -1.86
N TYR A 329 9.37 1.56 -1.17
CA TYR A 329 9.77 2.42 -0.06
C TYR A 329 11.17 2.96 -0.29
N LEU A 330 11.37 4.23 0.06
CA LEU A 330 12.66 4.88 0.15
C LEU A 330 13.05 5.04 1.62
N ILE A 331 14.16 4.42 2.01
CA ILE A 331 14.75 4.48 3.35
C ILE A 331 15.91 5.46 3.30
N LYS A 332 15.83 6.52 4.10
CA LYS A 332 16.94 7.43 4.34
C LYS A 332 17.55 7.12 5.70
N TYR A 333 18.84 6.95 5.78
CA TYR A 333 19.54 6.55 7.00
C TYR A 333 20.94 7.18 7.08
N LYS A 334 21.57 7.11 8.23
CA LYS A 334 22.93 7.62 8.44
C LYS A 334 23.74 6.67 9.31
N ASN A 335 25.07 6.78 9.22
CA ASN A 335 25.98 6.16 10.16
C ASN A 335 25.86 6.85 11.53
N LEU A 336 25.89 6.04 12.58
CA LEU A 336 26.08 6.54 13.93
C LEU A 336 27.57 6.68 14.21
N PRO A 337 28.01 7.73 14.92
CA PRO A 337 29.41 7.84 15.35
C PRO A 337 29.82 6.59 16.13
N ALA A 338 31.01 6.07 15.86
CA ALA A 338 31.56 4.99 16.68
C ALA A 338 31.61 5.45 18.15
N GLU A 339 31.08 4.65 19.08
CA GLU A 339 31.23 4.92 20.50
C GLU A 339 32.72 5.01 20.82
N ILE A 340 33.16 6.19 21.24
CA ILE A 340 34.51 6.36 21.75
C ILE A 340 34.53 5.69 23.13
N ASN A 341 35.04 4.46 23.19
CA ASN A 341 35.33 3.82 24.46
C ASN A 341 36.39 4.67 25.22
N LEU A 342 35.94 5.54 26.09
CA LEU A 342 36.76 6.26 27.04
C LEU A 342 37.13 5.33 28.21
N HIS A 343 37.79 4.20 27.92
CA HIS A 343 38.47 3.39 28.90
C HIS A 343 39.96 3.45 28.58
N GLY A 344 40.60 4.54 29.06
CA GLY A 344 42.02 4.65 29.26
C GLY A 344 42.31 4.67 30.73
#